data_0ca2c802f5325484ff3ae52412e48ee0
#
_entry.id   0ca2c802f5325484ff3ae52412e48ee0
#
_cell.length_a   1.000
_cell.length_b   1.000
_cell.length_c   1.000
_cell.angle_alpha   90.00
_cell.angle_beta   90.00
_cell.angle_gamma   90.00
#
_symmetry.space_group_name_H-M   'P 1'
#
loop_
_entity.id
_entity.type
_entity.pdbx_description
1 polymer ?
#
loop_
_entity_poly.entity_id
_entity_poly.type
_entity_poly.pdbx_seq_one_letter_code
_entity_poly.pdbx_strand_id
1 'polypeptide(L)'
;FIQPIFNCCLINIGDMLDNGTVMNGKLIESPKSFQVACTVTTQIIACVASNQYGGQSVDMSHLGKYLRRSREKFRKHIFYECAGQVDDATIERLVADRLKDELKSGVQTIQYQINTLMTTNGQSPFVTLFLNLQEGDPYLEENAMIVEEVLRQRLEGIKNEKGVYITPAFPKLVYVLDEHNCLKGGKYDYITELAVKCSAKRMYPDYISAKKMRENYEGNVFSPMGCRSFLSPWKDANGNYQ
;
A
#
# COMPACT_ATOMS: atom_id res chain seq x y z
N PHE A 1 2.68 -37.19 -0.59
CA PHE A 1 2.05 -35.87 -0.87
C PHE A 1 3.16 -34.87 -0.99
N ILE A 2 3.49 -34.43 -2.22
CA ILE A 2 4.34 -33.26 -2.44
C ILE A 2 3.41 -32.07 -2.36
N GLN A 3 3.34 -31.43 -1.20
CA GLN A 3 2.70 -30.13 -1.10
C GLN A 3 3.65 -29.10 -1.70
N PRO A 4 3.23 -28.31 -2.69
CA PRO A 4 4.06 -27.22 -3.19
C PRO A 4 4.33 -26.26 -2.02
N ILE A 5 5.58 -26.15 -1.62
CA ILE A 5 6.01 -25.26 -0.55
C ILE A 5 6.14 -23.87 -1.17
N PHE A 6 5.09 -23.09 -1.10
CA PHE A 6 5.16 -21.67 -1.44
C PHE A 6 5.86 -20.92 -0.31
N ASN A 7 7.06 -20.42 -0.59
CA ASN A 7 7.82 -19.68 0.41
C ASN A 7 7.39 -18.19 0.43
N CYS A 8 7.29 -17.55 -0.73
CA CYS A 8 6.92 -16.14 -0.88
C CYS A 8 5.77 -15.97 -1.86
N CYS A 9 5.03 -14.87 -1.79
CA CYS A 9 3.98 -14.56 -2.74
C CYS A 9 3.81 -13.06 -3.00
N LEU A 10 3.21 -12.76 -4.15
CA LEU A 10 2.62 -11.46 -4.47
C LEU A 10 1.11 -11.56 -4.19
N ILE A 11 0.60 -10.69 -3.32
CA ILE A 11 -0.83 -10.70 -3.01
C ILE A 11 -1.53 -9.69 -3.93
N ASN A 12 -2.44 -10.18 -4.75
CA ASN A 12 -3.29 -9.31 -5.57
C ASN A 12 -4.46 -8.78 -4.73
N ILE A 13 -4.16 -7.83 -3.83
CA ILE A 13 -5.20 -7.20 -3.00
C ILE A 13 -6.21 -6.42 -3.84
N GLY A 14 -5.83 -5.96 -5.03
CA GLY A 14 -6.75 -5.27 -5.93
C GLY A 14 -7.95 -6.12 -6.29
N ASP A 15 -7.70 -7.33 -6.79
CA ASP A 15 -8.76 -8.29 -7.13
C ASP A 15 -9.56 -8.73 -5.90
N MET A 16 -8.86 -9.06 -4.80
CA MET A 16 -9.49 -9.53 -3.56
C MET A 16 -10.40 -8.48 -2.91
N LEU A 17 -10.05 -7.21 -3.01
CA LEU A 17 -10.87 -6.12 -2.50
C LEU A 17 -12.01 -5.75 -3.45
N ASP A 18 -11.83 -5.93 -4.76
CA ASP A 18 -12.85 -5.56 -5.75
C ASP A 18 -13.97 -6.56 -5.83
N ASN A 19 -13.60 -7.83 -5.93
CA ASN A 19 -14.53 -8.94 -6.11
C ASN A 19 -14.96 -9.55 -4.77
N GLY A 20 -14.38 -9.07 -3.68
CA GLY A 20 -14.53 -9.68 -2.37
C GLY A 20 -13.62 -10.89 -2.20
N THR A 21 -13.46 -11.32 -0.97
CA THR A 21 -12.62 -12.48 -0.62
C THR A 21 -13.28 -13.36 0.43
N VAL A 22 -13.02 -14.66 0.39
CA VAL A 22 -13.53 -15.59 1.39
C VAL A 22 -12.48 -15.84 2.46
N MET A 23 -12.82 -15.50 3.72
CA MET A 23 -11.98 -15.77 4.88
C MET A 23 -12.78 -16.57 5.92
N ASN A 24 -12.24 -17.69 6.35
CA ASN A 24 -12.91 -18.59 7.32
C ASN A 24 -14.37 -18.93 6.92
N GLY A 25 -14.61 -19.21 5.64
CA GLY A 25 -15.93 -19.54 5.11
C GLY A 25 -16.93 -18.38 5.08
N LYS A 26 -16.48 -17.14 5.27
CA LYS A 26 -17.30 -15.93 5.19
C LYS A 26 -16.86 -15.07 4.01
N LEU A 27 -17.81 -14.64 3.20
CA LEU A 27 -17.55 -13.68 2.13
C LEU A 27 -17.40 -12.27 2.73
N ILE A 28 -16.27 -11.67 2.47
CA ILE A 28 -16.00 -10.26 2.78
C ILE A 28 -16.20 -9.48 1.50
N GLU A 29 -17.23 -8.65 1.48
CA GLU A 29 -17.59 -7.82 0.32
C GLU A 29 -16.58 -6.70 0.08
N SER A 30 -16.63 -6.12 -1.14
CA SER A 30 -15.78 -4.97 -1.50
C SER A 30 -15.94 -3.80 -0.51
N PRO A 31 -14.82 -3.26 0.02
CA PRO A 31 -14.87 -2.15 0.96
C PRO A 31 -15.51 -0.89 0.36
N LYS A 32 -16.22 -0.14 1.19
CA LYS A 32 -16.85 1.13 0.81
C LYS A 32 -16.08 2.37 1.31
N SER A 33 -14.95 2.17 1.98
CA SER A 33 -14.10 3.26 2.47
C SER A 33 -12.65 2.81 2.56
N PHE A 34 -11.73 3.77 2.62
CA PHE A 34 -10.30 3.52 2.75
C PHE A 34 -9.96 2.79 4.04
N GLN A 35 -10.53 3.22 5.18
CA GLN A 35 -10.27 2.58 6.48
C GLN A 35 -10.67 1.10 6.47
N VAL A 36 -11.81 0.76 5.88
CA VAL A 36 -12.25 -0.65 5.77
C VAL A 36 -11.34 -1.43 4.82
N ALA A 37 -10.91 -0.82 3.69
CA ALA A 37 -9.97 -1.45 2.77
C ALA A 37 -8.64 -1.76 3.45
N CYS A 38 -8.10 -0.84 4.25
CA CYS A 38 -6.89 -1.07 5.05
C CYS A 38 -7.07 -2.23 6.04
N THR A 39 -8.22 -2.28 6.73
CA THR A 39 -8.53 -3.36 7.68
C THR A 39 -8.61 -4.72 6.99
N VAL A 40 -9.35 -4.81 5.87
CA VAL A 40 -9.46 -6.06 5.11
C VAL A 40 -8.10 -6.49 4.55
N THR A 41 -7.29 -5.54 4.06
CA THR A 41 -5.92 -5.81 3.60
C THR A 41 -5.07 -6.44 4.71
N THR A 42 -5.15 -5.94 5.94
CA THR A 42 -4.40 -6.53 7.07
C THR A 42 -4.89 -7.92 7.44
N GLN A 43 -6.19 -8.19 7.33
CA GLN A 43 -6.75 -9.52 7.54
C GLN A 43 -6.28 -10.51 6.46
N ILE A 44 -6.24 -10.09 5.20
CA ILE A 44 -5.68 -10.89 4.09
C ILE A 44 -4.22 -11.22 4.38
N ILE A 45 -3.41 -10.23 4.74
CA ILE A 45 -2.00 -10.40 5.09
C ILE A 45 -1.84 -11.42 6.23
N ALA A 46 -2.65 -11.34 7.28
CA ALA A 46 -2.62 -12.24 8.41
C ALA A 46 -3.00 -13.69 8.01
N CYS A 47 -4.03 -13.85 7.18
CA CYS A 47 -4.43 -15.15 6.66
C CYS A 47 -3.32 -15.80 5.83
N VAL A 48 -2.71 -15.03 4.92
CA VAL A 48 -1.60 -15.54 4.09
C VAL A 48 -0.40 -15.89 4.97
N ALA A 49 0.00 -15.02 5.90
CA ALA A 49 1.12 -15.26 6.80
C ALA A 49 0.92 -16.48 7.72
N SER A 50 -0.32 -16.85 8.02
CA SER A 50 -0.64 -18.05 8.80
C SER A 50 -0.51 -19.34 7.99
N ASN A 51 -0.47 -19.25 6.66
CA ASN A 51 -0.42 -20.42 5.77
C ASN A 51 0.91 -20.58 5.03
N GLN A 52 1.83 -19.62 5.15
CA GLN A 52 3.15 -19.68 4.52
C GLN A 52 4.23 -19.02 5.37
N TYR A 53 5.50 -19.42 5.16
CA TYR A 53 6.64 -18.93 5.94
C TYR A 53 7.36 -17.74 5.32
N GLY A 54 7.21 -17.52 4.01
CA GLY A 54 7.98 -16.53 3.28
C GLY A 54 7.36 -15.15 3.29
N GLY A 55 8.03 -14.24 2.57
CA GLY A 55 7.58 -12.85 2.45
C GLY A 55 6.39 -12.69 1.53
N GLN A 56 5.56 -11.70 1.88
CA GLN A 56 4.41 -11.25 1.09
C GLN A 56 4.69 -9.86 0.57
N SER A 57 4.34 -9.58 -0.68
CA SER A 57 4.37 -8.22 -1.22
C SER A 57 2.97 -7.77 -1.56
N VAL A 58 2.66 -6.53 -1.19
CA VAL A 58 1.38 -5.88 -1.38
C VAL A 58 1.61 -4.56 -2.11
N ASP A 59 0.92 -4.35 -3.23
CA ASP A 59 0.95 -3.09 -3.95
C ASP A 59 -0.07 -2.12 -3.34
N MET A 60 0.42 -0.98 -2.82
CA MET A 60 -0.40 0.02 -2.17
C MET A 60 -1.23 0.85 -3.15
N SER A 61 -0.90 0.84 -4.44
CA SER A 61 -1.66 1.55 -5.48
C SER A 61 -3.11 1.03 -5.61
N HIS A 62 -3.35 -0.21 -5.26
CA HIS A 62 -4.70 -0.78 -5.23
C HIS A 62 -5.65 -0.13 -4.21
N LEU A 63 -5.12 0.65 -3.26
CA LEU A 63 -5.93 1.32 -2.24
C LEU A 63 -6.42 2.71 -2.65
N GLY A 64 -5.85 3.32 -3.68
CA GLY A 64 -6.18 4.69 -4.10
C GLY A 64 -7.66 4.90 -4.41
N LYS A 65 -8.29 3.95 -5.10
CA LYS A 65 -9.73 4.02 -5.40
C LYS A 65 -10.63 4.04 -4.16
N TYR A 66 -10.22 3.39 -3.07
CA TYR A 66 -10.97 3.40 -1.82
C TYR A 66 -10.82 4.72 -1.08
N LEU A 67 -9.67 5.39 -1.23
CA LEU A 67 -9.48 6.75 -0.72
C LEU A 67 -10.37 7.74 -1.48
N ARG A 68 -10.51 7.60 -2.81
CA ARG A 68 -11.45 8.39 -3.61
C ARG A 68 -12.90 8.13 -3.20
N ARG A 69 -13.30 6.88 -2.98
CA ARG A 69 -14.64 6.53 -2.45
C ARG A 69 -14.92 7.20 -1.10
N SER A 70 -13.93 7.25 -0.21
CA SER A 70 -14.05 7.96 1.07
C SER A 70 -14.23 9.46 0.85
N ARG A 71 -13.47 10.10 -0.04
CA ARG A 71 -13.63 11.51 -0.42
C ARG A 71 -15.05 11.81 -0.89
N GLU A 72 -15.57 11.02 -1.82
CA GLU A 72 -16.91 11.18 -2.35
C GLU A 72 -17.99 10.99 -1.26
N LYS A 73 -17.80 10.01 -0.39
CA LYS A 73 -18.69 9.77 0.76
C LYS A 73 -18.70 10.95 1.71
N PHE A 74 -17.53 11.49 2.08
CA PHE A 74 -17.43 12.67 2.96
C PHE A 74 -18.06 13.89 2.33
N ARG A 75 -17.83 14.13 1.03
CA ARG A 75 -18.46 15.25 0.33
C ARG A 75 -19.98 15.19 0.39
N LYS A 76 -20.56 14.02 0.14
CA LYS A 76 -22.01 13.80 0.25
C LYS A 76 -22.50 14.05 1.67
N HIS A 77 -21.86 13.49 2.69
CA HIS A 77 -22.26 13.66 4.08
C HIS A 77 -22.19 15.11 4.53
N ILE A 78 -21.08 15.81 4.25
CA ILE A 78 -20.90 17.21 4.62
C ILE A 78 -21.94 18.09 3.93
N PHE A 79 -22.22 17.85 2.63
CA PHE A 79 -23.25 18.58 1.90
C PHE A 79 -24.62 18.45 2.60
N TYR A 80 -25.01 17.26 3.03
CA TYR A 80 -26.27 17.04 3.76
C TYR A 80 -26.24 17.62 5.18
N GLU A 81 -25.14 17.47 5.90
CA GLU A 81 -24.97 18.02 7.26
C GLU A 81 -25.07 19.55 7.28
N CYS A 82 -24.51 20.19 6.26
CA CYS A 82 -24.54 21.66 6.13
C CYS A 82 -25.84 22.18 5.53
N ALA A 83 -26.79 21.32 5.12
CA ALA A 83 -28.07 21.66 4.52
C ALA A 83 -27.96 22.69 3.36
N GLY A 84 -26.85 22.71 2.62
CA GLY A 84 -26.59 23.66 1.53
C GLY A 84 -26.32 25.10 1.97
N GLN A 85 -26.03 25.32 3.28
CA GLN A 85 -25.79 26.67 3.82
C GLN A 85 -24.33 27.12 3.78
N VAL A 86 -23.43 26.27 3.27
CA VAL A 86 -21.99 26.56 3.16
C VAL A 86 -21.56 26.52 1.69
N ASP A 87 -20.57 27.32 1.36
CA ASP A 87 -19.97 27.36 0.03
C ASP A 87 -19.15 26.09 -0.28
N ASP A 88 -18.97 25.82 -1.57
CA ASP A 88 -18.21 24.66 -2.05
C ASP A 88 -16.76 24.64 -1.53
N ALA A 89 -16.12 25.80 -1.37
CA ALA A 89 -14.76 25.89 -0.87
C ALA A 89 -14.65 25.41 0.58
N THR A 90 -15.64 25.76 1.41
CA THR A 90 -15.74 25.26 2.80
C THR A 90 -15.99 23.77 2.82
N ILE A 91 -16.89 23.25 1.96
CA ILE A 91 -17.14 21.81 1.84
C ILE A 91 -15.85 21.08 1.49
N GLU A 92 -15.12 21.52 0.46
CA GLU A 92 -13.87 20.86 0.04
C GLU A 92 -12.79 20.89 1.14
N ARG A 93 -12.70 21.97 1.91
CA ARG A 93 -11.79 22.04 3.06
C ARG A 93 -12.15 21.02 4.14
N LEU A 94 -13.43 20.91 4.49
CA LEU A 94 -13.90 19.92 5.48
C LEU A 94 -13.71 18.48 4.98
N VAL A 95 -13.91 18.25 3.68
CA VAL A 95 -13.64 16.95 3.04
C VAL A 95 -12.16 16.62 3.15
N ALA A 96 -11.28 17.57 2.83
CA ALA A 96 -9.83 17.35 2.91
C ALA A 96 -9.37 17.03 4.34
N ASP A 97 -9.90 17.72 5.34
CA ASP A 97 -9.58 17.47 6.74
C ASP A 97 -10.01 16.05 7.16
N ARG A 98 -11.27 15.66 6.91
CA ARG A 98 -11.77 14.30 7.22
C ARG A 98 -11.00 13.20 6.45
N LEU A 99 -10.67 13.47 5.19
CA LEU A 99 -9.91 12.53 4.36
C LEU A 99 -8.49 12.31 4.89
N LYS A 100 -7.85 13.39 5.36
CA LYS A 100 -6.52 13.33 5.98
C LYS A 100 -6.53 12.49 7.26
N ASP A 101 -7.55 12.64 8.09
CA ASP A 101 -7.71 11.86 9.32
C ASP A 101 -7.95 10.36 9.00
N GLU A 102 -8.80 10.05 8.02
CA GLU A 102 -9.03 8.67 7.60
C GLU A 102 -7.78 8.05 6.95
N LEU A 103 -7.06 8.81 6.13
CA LEU A 103 -5.80 8.39 5.52
C LEU A 103 -4.77 8.02 6.59
N LYS A 104 -4.56 8.91 7.56
CA LYS A 104 -3.65 8.69 8.68
C LYS A 104 -4.05 7.44 9.47
N SER A 105 -5.30 7.31 9.81
CA SER A 105 -5.83 6.17 10.60
C SER A 105 -5.72 4.85 9.83
N GLY A 106 -6.02 4.84 8.52
CA GLY A 106 -5.94 3.65 7.67
C GLY A 106 -4.50 3.16 7.51
N VAL A 107 -3.55 4.06 7.22
CA VAL A 107 -2.13 3.71 7.14
C VAL A 107 -1.59 3.24 8.49
N GLN A 108 -1.98 3.89 9.58
CA GLN A 108 -1.62 3.48 10.94
C GLN A 108 -2.17 2.08 11.27
N THR A 109 -3.38 1.76 10.83
CA THR A 109 -3.97 0.42 10.99
C THR A 109 -3.09 -0.64 10.32
N ILE A 110 -2.66 -0.42 9.07
CA ILE A 110 -1.76 -1.35 8.38
C ILE A 110 -0.45 -1.51 9.16
N GLN A 111 0.16 -0.40 9.57
CA GLN A 111 1.42 -0.41 10.28
C GLN A 111 1.34 -1.14 11.63
N TYR A 112 0.31 -0.85 12.42
CA TYR A 112 0.17 -1.46 13.75
C TYR A 112 -0.22 -2.93 13.66
N GLN A 113 -1.14 -3.28 12.79
CA GLN A 113 -1.55 -4.67 12.62
C GLN A 113 -0.37 -5.55 12.18
N ILE A 114 0.46 -5.12 11.21
CA ILE A 114 1.64 -5.88 10.79
C ILE A 114 2.64 -6.09 11.94
N ASN A 115 2.79 -5.09 12.83
CA ASN A 115 3.76 -5.16 13.92
C ASN A 115 3.24 -5.84 15.19
N THR A 116 1.93 -5.96 15.36
CA THR A 116 1.31 -6.52 16.57
C THR A 116 0.65 -7.87 16.34
N LEU A 117 0.34 -8.23 15.09
CA LEU A 117 -0.21 -9.54 14.77
C LEU A 117 0.85 -10.63 14.93
N MET A 118 0.45 -11.69 15.63
CA MET A 118 1.18 -12.96 15.66
C MET A 118 0.43 -13.95 14.77
N THR A 119 1.14 -14.56 13.83
CA THR A 119 0.61 -15.64 13.01
C THR A 119 0.46 -16.91 13.85
N THR A 120 -0.28 -17.90 13.34
CA THR A 120 -0.37 -19.24 13.97
C THR A 120 0.99 -19.89 14.17
N ASN A 121 1.99 -19.47 13.39
CA ASN A 121 3.38 -19.97 13.49
C ASN A 121 4.23 -19.18 14.51
N GLY A 122 3.63 -18.25 15.26
CA GLY A 122 4.34 -17.45 16.27
C GLY A 122 5.27 -16.36 15.69
N GLN A 123 5.07 -15.97 14.44
CA GLN A 123 5.88 -14.95 13.75
C GLN A 123 5.04 -13.73 13.39
N SER A 124 5.65 -12.55 13.36
CA SER A 124 5.04 -11.38 12.72
C SER A 124 5.00 -11.57 11.20
N PRO A 125 3.97 -11.06 10.51
CA PRO A 125 3.91 -11.15 9.05
C PRO A 125 5.12 -10.50 8.38
N PHE A 126 5.80 -11.26 7.52
CA PHE A 126 6.91 -10.75 6.73
C PHE A 126 6.35 -10.06 5.48
N VAL A 127 6.14 -8.74 5.56
CA VAL A 127 5.43 -7.97 4.53
C VAL A 127 6.32 -6.93 3.89
N THR A 128 6.19 -6.79 2.58
CA THR A 128 6.75 -5.67 1.79
C THR A 128 5.59 -4.86 1.21
N LEU A 129 5.58 -3.56 1.44
CA LEU A 129 4.68 -2.62 0.77
C LEU A 129 5.39 -2.03 -0.45
N PHE A 130 4.78 -2.20 -1.60
CA PHE A 130 5.25 -1.65 -2.86
C PHE A 130 4.59 -0.29 -3.09
N LEU A 131 5.41 0.75 -3.19
CA LEU A 131 4.99 2.15 -3.29
C LEU A 131 5.27 2.62 -4.72
N ASN A 132 4.28 2.45 -5.58
CA ASN A 132 4.36 2.80 -7.00
C ASN A 132 3.42 3.97 -7.32
N LEU A 133 3.93 4.96 -8.04
CA LEU A 133 3.19 6.08 -8.58
C LEU A 133 3.25 5.99 -10.11
N GLN A 134 2.38 5.17 -10.68
CA GLN A 134 2.38 4.93 -12.12
C GLN A 134 1.67 6.06 -12.87
N GLU A 135 2.33 6.67 -13.85
CA GLU A 135 1.68 7.62 -14.76
C GLU A 135 0.53 6.96 -15.51
N GLY A 136 -0.58 7.70 -15.64
CA GLY A 136 -1.80 7.19 -16.26
C GLY A 136 -2.72 6.42 -15.32
N ASP A 137 -2.32 6.16 -14.08
CA ASP A 137 -3.23 5.61 -13.07
C ASP A 137 -4.33 6.64 -12.75
N PRO A 138 -5.62 6.28 -12.89
CA PRO A 138 -6.73 7.20 -12.58
C PRO A 138 -6.78 7.62 -11.11
N TYR A 139 -6.07 6.92 -10.22
CA TYR A 139 -5.99 7.19 -8.78
C TYR A 139 -4.61 7.69 -8.35
N LEU A 140 -3.81 8.21 -9.28
CA LEU A 140 -2.43 8.64 -9.01
C LEU A 140 -2.33 9.66 -7.87
N GLU A 141 -3.28 10.61 -7.77
CA GLU A 141 -3.28 11.60 -6.69
C GLU A 141 -3.55 10.96 -5.32
N GLU A 142 -4.51 10.07 -5.24
CA GLU A 142 -4.81 9.32 -4.02
C GLU A 142 -3.64 8.40 -3.63
N ASN A 143 -3.02 7.76 -4.62
CA ASN A 143 -1.83 6.93 -4.40
C ASN A 143 -0.66 7.76 -3.89
N ALA A 144 -0.45 8.97 -4.40
CA ALA A 144 0.55 9.90 -3.90
C ALA A 144 0.33 10.26 -2.42
N MET A 145 -0.92 10.54 -2.04
CA MET A 145 -1.29 10.78 -0.64
C MET A 145 -1.00 9.57 0.26
N ILE A 146 -1.33 8.36 -0.21
CA ILE A 146 -1.07 7.11 0.53
C ILE A 146 0.43 6.90 0.71
N VAL A 147 1.22 7.03 -0.35
CA VAL A 147 2.67 6.86 -0.32
C VAL A 147 3.32 7.88 0.62
N GLU A 148 2.91 9.14 0.52
CA GLU A 148 3.39 10.21 1.41
C GLU A 148 3.12 9.87 2.87
N GLU A 149 1.89 9.45 3.22
CA GLU A 149 1.53 9.11 4.59
C GLU A 149 2.27 7.87 5.11
N VAL A 150 2.45 6.84 4.27
CA VAL A 150 3.26 5.66 4.62
C VAL A 150 4.70 6.07 4.97
N LEU A 151 5.30 6.95 4.17
CA LEU A 151 6.65 7.45 4.41
C LEU A 151 6.75 8.34 5.65
N ARG A 152 5.75 9.19 5.91
CA ARG A 152 5.67 10.04 7.11
C ARG A 152 5.63 9.20 8.37
N GLN A 153 4.74 8.20 8.43
CA GLN A 153 4.64 7.31 9.58
C GLN A 153 5.90 6.45 9.76
N ARG A 154 6.52 6.01 8.65
CA ARG A 154 7.79 5.31 8.72
C ARG A 154 8.91 6.22 9.27
N LEU A 155 8.97 7.46 8.82
CA LEU A 155 9.96 8.44 9.28
C LEU A 155 9.81 8.72 10.79
N GLU A 156 8.59 8.83 11.29
CA GLU A 156 8.28 8.95 12.72
C GLU A 156 8.73 7.71 13.49
N GLY A 157 8.35 6.52 13.01
CA GLY A 157 8.57 5.23 13.65
C GLY A 157 7.43 4.80 14.56
N ILE A 158 7.63 3.71 15.29
CA ILE A 158 6.65 3.17 16.26
C ILE A 158 7.22 3.31 17.68
N LYS A 159 6.40 3.68 18.64
CA LYS A 159 6.81 3.70 20.05
C LYS A 159 6.88 2.28 20.60
N ASN A 160 7.97 1.98 21.27
CA ASN A 160 8.09 0.76 22.07
C ASN A 160 7.38 0.93 23.44
N GLU A 161 7.42 -0.10 24.27
CA GLU A 161 6.81 -0.10 25.62
C GLU A 161 7.32 1.01 26.55
N LYS A 162 8.54 1.52 26.26
CA LYS A 162 9.15 2.64 27.02
C LYS A 162 8.83 4.02 26.43
N GLY A 163 7.94 4.08 25.44
CA GLY A 163 7.56 5.32 24.76
C GLY A 163 8.62 5.88 23.80
N VAL A 164 9.69 5.13 23.51
CA VAL A 164 10.77 5.54 22.60
C VAL A 164 10.41 5.14 21.18
N TYR A 165 10.57 6.07 20.24
CA TYR A 165 10.37 5.79 18.81
C TYR A 165 11.49 4.91 18.23
N ILE A 166 11.11 3.74 17.75
CA ILE A 166 11.99 2.78 17.11
C ILE A 166 11.65 2.60 15.64
N THR A 167 12.58 2.03 14.87
CA THR A 167 12.32 1.61 13.49
C THR A 167 11.72 0.21 13.52
N PRO A 168 10.46 0.02 13.05
CA PRO A 168 9.87 -1.31 12.96
C PRO A 168 10.56 -2.14 11.87
N ALA A 169 10.74 -3.45 12.11
CA ALA A 169 11.32 -4.36 11.13
C ALA A 169 10.41 -4.52 9.90
N PHE A 170 9.10 -4.50 10.10
CA PHE A 170 8.07 -4.62 9.07
C PHE A 170 7.02 -3.52 9.17
N PRO A 171 6.30 -3.25 8.06
CA PRO A 171 6.54 -3.73 6.71
C PRO A 171 7.86 -3.20 6.13
N LYS A 172 8.51 -3.96 5.25
CA LYS A 172 9.57 -3.40 4.39
C LYS A 172 8.91 -2.50 3.36
N LEU A 173 9.60 -1.46 2.94
CA LEU A 173 9.10 -0.52 1.94
C LEU A 173 9.98 -0.59 0.70
N VAL A 174 9.34 -0.62 -0.47
CA VAL A 174 10.00 -0.49 -1.78
C VAL A 174 9.36 0.66 -2.52
N TYR A 175 10.13 1.67 -2.87
CA TYR A 175 9.67 2.86 -3.57
C TYR A 175 10.16 2.88 -5.01
N VAL A 176 9.26 3.14 -5.95
CA VAL A 176 9.56 3.18 -7.37
C VAL A 176 9.95 4.59 -7.78
N LEU A 177 11.17 4.72 -8.34
CA LEU A 177 11.66 5.96 -8.94
C LEU A 177 11.26 6.00 -10.41
N ASP A 178 10.48 7.01 -10.79
CA ASP A 178 10.10 7.32 -12.16
C ASP A 178 10.37 8.79 -12.48
N GLU A 179 10.30 9.22 -13.73
CA GLU A 179 10.70 10.56 -14.14
C GLU A 179 9.89 11.66 -13.43
N HIS A 180 8.58 11.48 -13.30
CA HIS A 180 7.69 12.46 -12.67
C HIS A 180 7.83 12.58 -11.14
N ASN A 181 8.53 11.65 -10.48
CA ASN A 181 8.75 11.71 -9.04
C ASN A 181 10.22 11.83 -8.63
N CYS A 182 11.18 11.48 -9.50
CA CYS A 182 12.60 11.56 -9.14
C CYS A 182 13.35 12.73 -9.77
N LEU A 183 12.81 13.34 -10.84
CA LEU A 183 13.42 14.53 -11.44
C LEU A 183 12.98 15.79 -10.70
N LYS A 184 13.94 16.68 -10.44
CA LYS A 184 13.68 17.96 -9.78
C LYS A 184 12.66 18.79 -10.56
N GLY A 185 11.61 19.25 -9.87
CA GLY A 185 10.48 19.97 -10.48
C GLY A 185 9.37 19.05 -10.99
N GLY A 186 9.49 17.73 -10.85
CA GLY A 186 8.40 16.79 -11.06
C GLY A 186 7.26 17.01 -10.05
N LYS A 187 6.03 16.70 -10.45
CA LYS A 187 4.83 16.91 -9.60
C LYS A 187 4.95 16.22 -8.23
N TYR A 188 5.68 15.12 -8.16
CA TYR A 188 5.81 14.26 -6.97
C TYR A 188 7.26 14.16 -6.46
N ASP A 189 8.17 15.08 -6.86
CA ASP A 189 9.57 15.08 -6.41
C ASP A 189 9.69 15.22 -4.88
N TYR A 190 8.76 15.95 -4.25
CA TYR A 190 8.70 16.10 -2.80
C TYR A 190 8.49 14.78 -2.05
N ILE A 191 7.82 13.78 -2.68
CA ILE A 191 7.66 12.43 -2.11
C ILE A 191 9.00 11.70 -2.12
N THR A 192 9.78 11.83 -3.18
CA THR A 192 11.14 11.26 -3.25
C THR A 192 12.07 11.93 -2.23
N GLU A 193 11.99 13.25 -2.03
CA GLU A 193 12.71 13.91 -0.96
C GLU A 193 12.35 13.35 0.43
N LEU A 194 11.06 13.12 0.67
CA LEU A 194 10.58 12.49 1.91
C LEU A 194 11.10 11.05 2.04
N ALA A 195 11.08 10.27 0.93
CA ALA A 195 11.61 8.91 0.90
C ALA A 195 13.11 8.87 1.25
N VAL A 196 13.90 9.80 0.71
CA VAL A 196 15.35 9.92 1.02
C VAL A 196 15.55 10.26 2.49
N LYS A 197 14.81 11.23 3.05
CA LYS A 197 14.85 11.55 4.49
C LYS A 197 14.49 10.34 5.35
N CYS A 198 13.49 9.57 4.91
CA CYS A 198 13.07 8.34 5.57
C CYS A 198 14.17 7.28 5.53
N SER A 199 14.79 7.04 4.38
CA SER A 199 15.89 6.07 4.23
C SER A 199 17.10 6.45 5.10
N ALA A 200 17.47 7.72 5.14
CA ALA A 200 18.58 8.21 5.94
C ALA A 200 18.37 7.97 7.45
N LYS A 201 17.13 8.04 7.93
CA LYS A 201 16.80 7.85 9.36
C LYS A 201 16.41 6.43 9.73
N ARG A 202 15.73 5.72 8.81
CA ARG A 202 15.04 4.44 9.08
C ARG A 202 15.49 3.28 8.21
N MET A 203 16.46 3.50 7.32
CA MET A 203 17.04 2.52 6.38
C MET A 203 16.02 1.96 5.35
N TYR A 204 14.85 2.54 5.25
CA TYR A 204 13.80 2.24 4.26
C TYR A 204 13.20 3.56 3.75
N PRO A 205 12.66 3.57 2.51
CA PRO A 205 12.45 2.47 1.56
C PRO A 205 13.74 2.05 0.82
N ASP A 206 13.70 0.83 0.23
CA ASP A 206 14.57 0.45 -0.89
C ASP A 206 14.02 1.06 -2.18
N TYR A 207 14.86 1.23 -3.20
CA TYR A 207 14.50 1.91 -4.44
C TYR A 207 14.57 0.99 -5.64
N ILE A 208 13.60 1.14 -6.55
CA ILE A 208 13.55 0.46 -7.85
C ILE A 208 13.39 1.51 -8.95
N SER A 209 14.14 1.38 -10.03
CA SER A 209 13.98 2.23 -11.22
C SER A 209 12.89 1.71 -12.12
N ALA A 210 11.81 2.47 -12.31
CA ALA A 210 10.75 2.16 -13.26
C ALA A 210 11.27 2.03 -14.69
N LYS A 211 12.16 2.93 -15.11
CA LYS A 211 12.79 2.88 -16.43
C LYS A 211 13.50 1.54 -16.65
N LYS A 212 14.33 1.11 -15.69
CA LYS A 212 15.06 -0.15 -15.81
C LYS A 212 14.15 -1.37 -15.78
N MET A 213 13.07 -1.30 -15.00
CA MET A 213 12.07 -2.37 -15.02
C MET A 213 11.37 -2.47 -16.37
N ARG A 214 10.92 -1.35 -16.94
CA ARG A 214 10.29 -1.34 -18.28
C ARG A 214 11.21 -1.90 -19.36
N GLU A 215 12.50 -1.58 -19.31
CA GLU A 215 13.50 -2.13 -20.24
C GLU A 215 13.64 -3.65 -20.11
N ASN A 216 13.63 -4.18 -18.90
CA ASN A 216 13.87 -5.59 -18.61
C ASN A 216 12.62 -6.48 -18.69
N TYR A 217 11.43 -5.90 -18.50
CA TYR A 217 10.17 -6.62 -18.31
C TYR A 217 9.05 -6.13 -19.24
N GLU A 218 9.39 -5.88 -20.50
CA GLU A 218 8.43 -5.58 -21.58
C GLU A 218 7.48 -4.42 -21.25
N GLY A 219 8.02 -3.35 -20.67
CA GLY A 219 7.24 -2.17 -20.32
C GLY A 219 6.52 -2.23 -18.97
N ASN A 220 6.65 -3.34 -18.25
CA ASN A 220 5.96 -3.53 -16.97
C ASN A 220 6.79 -3.06 -15.76
N VAL A 221 6.08 -2.53 -14.76
CA VAL A 221 6.61 -2.21 -13.43
C VAL A 221 5.76 -2.94 -12.41
N PHE A 222 6.36 -3.83 -11.64
CA PHE A 222 5.65 -4.65 -10.66
C PHE A 222 6.49 -4.90 -9.42
N SER A 223 5.83 -5.34 -8.35
CA SER A 223 6.46 -5.58 -7.06
C SER A 223 7.43 -6.76 -7.09
N PRO A 224 8.61 -6.65 -6.47
CA PRO A 224 9.42 -7.81 -6.16
C PRO A 224 8.74 -8.65 -5.06
N MET A 225 9.06 -9.94 -5.03
CA MET A 225 8.76 -10.77 -3.86
C MET A 225 9.58 -10.35 -2.65
N GLY A 226 9.19 -10.82 -1.45
CA GLY A 226 9.77 -10.43 -0.16
C GLY A 226 11.29 -10.42 -0.09
N CYS A 227 11.99 -11.33 -0.80
CA CYS A 227 13.45 -11.39 -0.88
C CYS A 227 14.06 -10.59 -2.05
N ARG A 228 13.32 -9.67 -2.65
CA ARG A 228 13.72 -8.85 -3.81
C ARG A 228 13.89 -9.63 -5.12
N SER A 229 13.33 -10.83 -5.21
CA SER A 229 13.26 -11.57 -6.48
C SER A 229 12.09 -11.06 -7.31
N PHE A 230 12.33 -10.89 -8.61
CA PHE A 230 11.27 -10.57 -9.56
C PHE A 230 10.75 -11.86 -10.19
N LEU A 231 9.43 -12.05 -10.16
CA LEU A 231 8.77 -13.12 -10.88
C LEU A 231 8.39 -12.59 -12.26
N SER A 232 9.05 -13.09 -13.28
CA SER A 232 8.62 -12.88 -14.66
C SER A 232 7.84 -14.12 -15.12
N PRO A 233 6.73 -13.96 -15.86
CA PRO A 233 6.06 -15.10 -16.46
C PRO A 233 7.02 -15.81 -17.44
N TRP A 234 7.00 -17.13 -17.40
CA TRP A 234 7.78 -17.92 -18.34
C TRP A 234 7.13 -17.87 -19.73
N LYS A 235 7.96 -17.71 -20.77
CA LYS A 235 7.56 -17.77 -22.18
C LYS A 235 8.15 -19.01 -22.82
N ASP A 236 7.35 -19.71 -23.59
CA ASP A 236 7.84 -20.78 -24.44
C ASP A 236 8.65 -20.23 -25.65
N ALA A 237 9.21 -21.13 -26.44
CA ALA A 237 10.00 -20.76 -27.63
C ALA A 237 9.21 -19.96 -28.69
N ASN A 238 7.87 -19.97 -28.61
CA ASN A 238 6.98 -19.23 -29.51
C ASN A 238 6.51 -17.89 -28.90
N GLY A 239 6.96 -17.56 -27.70
CA GLY A 239 6.60 -16.32 -27.01
C GLY A 239 5.28 -16.37 -26.26
N ASN A 240 4.65 -17.54 -26.10
CA ASN A 240 3.42 -17.68 -25.34
C ASN A 240 3.74 -17.80 -23.84
N TYR A 241 2.96 -17.13 -23.02
CA TYR A 241 3.03 -17.26 -21.56
C TYR A 241 2.41 -18.59 -21.11
N GLN A 242 3.04 -19.22 -20.13
CA GLN A 242 2.49 -20.39 -19.42
C GLN A 242 2.32 -20.10 -17.94
#